data_cac4461815ad46b186c9681fa97040fe
#
_entry.id   cac4461815ad46b186c9681fa97040fe
#
_cell.length_a   1.000
_cell.length_b   1.000
_cell.length_c   1.000
_cell.angle_alpha   90.00
_cell.angle_beta   90.00
_cell.angle_gamma   90.00
#
_symmetry.space_group_name_H-M   'P 1'
#
loop_
_entity.id
_entity.type
_entity.pdbx_description
1 polymer ?
#
loop_
_entity_poly.entity_id
_entity_poly.type
_entity_poly.pdbx_seq_one_letter_code
_entity_poly.pdbx_strand_id
1 'polypeptide(L)'
;MSGHYRRLSLMQGASLCVVGIMVGLLFLFAAPQVRPLSLGFFFLLGAWLCLWFFSHDLAHHVVGRVLGVGFRYYFFGRSAITKLRLPVVSELSSKIPVLGLKIDKHTLKSVSPNKARIMYASGAISSMLLPLLVLPTAYVISTPVGILFTLLTLANSIFTIYFSSHVGDLHRAGIGHDILVSHPKPDYGSNT
;
A
#
# COMPACT_ATOMS: atom_id res chain seq x y z
N MET A 1 10.60 -13.34 -21.45
CA MET A 1 11.34 -12.08 -21.21
C MET A 1 11.52 -11.94 -19.70
N SER A 2 12.71 -12.20 -19.17
CA SER A 2 13.05 -12.01 -17.76
C SER A 2 13.19 -10.51 -17.50
N GLY A 3 12.16 -9.90 -16.92
CA GLY A 3 12.23 -8.52 -16.50
C GLY A 3 13.38 -8.34 -15.51
N HIS A 4 14.37 -7.54 -15.86
CA HIS A 4 15.47 -7.18 -14.98
C HIS A 4 14.91 -6.32 -13.84
N TYR A 5 14.60 -6.96 -12.70
CA TYR A 5 14.23 -6.25 -11.48
C TYR A 5 15.47 -5.62 -10.85
N ARG A 6 15.48 -4.30 -10.70
CA ARG A 6 16.52 -3.64 -9.92
C ARG A 6 16.32 -3.98 -8.46
N ARG A 7 17.30 -4.68 -7.87
CA ARG A 7 17.27 -5.05 -6.45
C ARG A 7 17.96 -3.97 -5.63
N LEU A 8 17.39 -3.67 -4.47
CA LEU A 8 17.94 -2.78 -3.46
C LEU A 8 18.18 -3.59 -2.18
N SER A 9 19.22 -3.28 -1.43
CA SER A 9 19.39 -3.86 -0.10
C SER A 9 18.22 -3.45 0.81
N LEU A 10 18.03 -4.14 1.91
CA LEU A 10 16.98 -3.79 2.88
C LEU A 10 17.16 -2.37 3.42
N MET A 11 18.40 -1.98 3.69
CA MET A 11 18.73 -0.64 4.16
C MET A 11 18.40 0.42 3.09
N GLN A 12 18.84 0.22 1.84
CA GLN A 12 18.55 1.15 0.75
C GLN A 12 17.04 1.32 0.50
N GLY A 13 16.29 0.21 0.49
CA GLY A 13 14.83 0.27 0.28
C GLY A 13 14.10 0.93 1.45
N ALA A 14 14.47 0.61 2.68
CA ALA A 14 13.90 1.25 3.87
C ALA A 14 14.23 2.75 3.92
N SER A 15 15.50 3.13 3.66
CA SER A 15 15.90 4.54 3.59
C SER A 15 15.15 5.29 2.50
N LEU A 16 14.95 4.69 1.33
CA LEU A 16 14.15 5.28 0.26
C LEU A 16 12.71 5.55 0.72
N CYS A 17 12.08 4.61 1.42
CA CYS A 17 10.73 4.79 1.95
C CYS A 17 10.68 5.90 3.01
N VAL A 18 11.64 5.94 3.94
CA VAL A 18 11.73 7.00 4.97
C VAL A 18 11.92 8.36 4.32
N VAL A 19 12.85 8.49 3.37
CA VAL A 19 13.07 9.75 2.63
C VAL A 19 11.82 10.16 1.88
N GLY A 20 11.12 9.23 1.22
CA GLY A 20 9.87 9.51 0.53
C GLY A 20 8.76 10.01 1.45
N ILE A 21 8.62 9.44 2.65
CA ILE A 21 7.69 9.93 3.68
C ILE A 21 8.09 11.32 4.16
N MET A 22 9.38 11.56 4.42
CA MET A 22 9.86 12.88 4.84
C MET A 22 9.61 13.96 3.77
N VAL A 23 9.83 13.64 2.50
CA VAL A 23 9.47 14.53 1.37
C VAL A 23 7.96 14.79 1.35
N GLY A 24 7.12 13.77 1.57
CA GLY A 24 5.68 13.94 1.69
C GLY A 24 5.29 14.90 2.83
N LEU A 25 5.91 14.76 3.99
CA LEU A 25 5.68 15.66 5.12
C LEU A 25 6.16 17.08 4.83
N LEU A 26 7.32 17.26 4.17
CA LEU A 26 7.79 18.58 3.75
C LEU A 26 6.80 19.25 2.78
N PHE A 27 6.26 18.51 1.81
CA PHE A 27 5.23 19.02 0.92
C PHE A 27 3.97 19.40 1.68
N LEU A 28 3.54 18.58 2.64
CA LEU A 28 2.39 18.87 3.49
C LEU A 28 2.56 20.19 4.27
N PHE A 29 3.72 20.42 4.87
CA PHE A 29 4.03 21.67 5.58
C PHE A 29 4.18 22.87 4.65
N ALA A 30 4.72 22.69 3.45
CA ALA A 30 4.89 23.77 2.50
C ALA A 30 3.57 24.19 1.82
N ALA A 31 2.64 23.27 1.64
CA ALA A 31 1.41 23.50 0.88
C ALA A 31 0.61 24.76 1.28
N PRO A 32 0.36 25.07 2.57
CA PRO A 32 -0.40 26.26 2.94
C PRO A 32 0.40 27.57 2.80
N GLN A 33 1.72 27.49 2.63
CA GLN A 33 2.61 28.66 2.59
C GLN A 33 2.89 29.15 1.17
N VAL A 34 2.59 28.34 0.16
CA VAL A 34 2.88 28.68 -1.24
C VAL A 34 1.70 29.35 -1.94
N ARG A 35 2.03 30.24 -2.87
CA ARG A 35 1.07 30.92 -3.76
C ARG A 35 1.53 30.71 -5.20
N PRO A 36 0.64 30.57 -6.19
CA PRO A 36 -0.82 30.58 -6.11
C PRO A 36 -1.41 29.26 -5.53
N LEU A 37 -2.74 29.24 -5.32
CA LEU A 37 -3.48 28.07 -4.78
C LEU A 37 -3.22 26.76 -5.54
N SER A 38 -3.06 26.85 -6.86
CA SER A 38 -2.72 25.70 -7.72
C SER A 38 -1.40 25.05 -7.31
N LEU A 39 -0.39 25.82 -6.91
CA LEU A 39 0.88 25.28 -6.44
C LEU A 39 0.71 24.56 -5.11
N GLY A 40 -0.06 25.13 -4.16
CA GLY A 40 -0.41 24.47 -2.90
C GLY A 40 -1.14 23.14 -3.13
N PHE A 41 -2.04 23.07 -4.12
CA PHE A 41 -2.69 21.83 -4.52
C PHE A 41 -1.69 20.76 -5.00
N PHE A 42 -0.72 21.13 -5.85
CA PHE A 42 0.31 20.16 -6.31
C PHE A 42 1.21 19.68 -5.17
N PHE A 43 1.52 20.53 -4.19
CA PHE A 43 2.25 20.11 -2.99
C PHE A 43 1.42 19.11 -2.16
N LEU A 44 0.11 19.36 -1.97
CA LEU A 44 -0.77 18.40 -1.30
C LEU A 44 -0.87 17.07 -2.04
N LEU A 45 -0.97 17.10 -3.37
CA LEU A 45 -1.01 15.89 -4.17
C LEU A 45 0.31 15.11 -4.06
N GLY A 46 1.44 15.81 -4.10
CA GLY A 46 2.76 15.20 -3.87
C GLY A 46 2.87 14.60 -2.47
N ALA A 47 2.40 15.30 -1.44
CA ALA A 47 2.34 14.79 -0.06
C ALA A 47 1.50 13.50 0.01
N TRP A 48 0.28 13.54 -0.54
CA TRP A 48 -0.64 12.41 -0.55
C TRP A 48 -0.03 11.18 -1.24
N LEU A 49 0.56 11.35 -2.42
CA LEU A 49 1.22 10.28 -3.18
C LEU A 49 2.41 9.70 -2.44
N CYS A 50 3.27 10.55 -1.85
CA CYS A 50 4.42 10.08 -1.07
C CYS A 50 3.99 9.29 0.16
N LEU A 51 3.03 9.79 0.92
CA LEU A 51 2.52 9.14 2.12
C LEU A 51 1.81 7.82 1.77
N TRP A 52 1.05 7.78 0.69
CA TRP A 52 0.40 6.57 0.21
C TRP A 52 1.41 5.49 -0.23
N PHE A 53 2.35 5.86 -1.11
CA PHE A 53 3.23 4.91 -1.79
C PHE A 53 4.32 4.37 -0.87
N PHE A 54 5.06 5.26 -0.18
CA PHE A 54 6.22 4.85 0.61
C PHE A 54 5.85 4.24 1.96
N SER A 55 4.67 4.52 2.49
CA SER A 55 4.23 3.93 3.75
C SER A 55 3.90 2.44 3.63
N HIS A 56 3.40 2.00 2.48
CA HIS A 56 2.95 0.63 2.25
C HIS A 56 4.05 -0.41 2.53
N ASP A 57 5.14 -0.34 1.78
CA ASP A 57 6.25 -1.30 1.91
C ASP A 57 7.03 -1.10 3.20
N LEU A 58 7.13 0.14 3.71
CA LEU A 58 7.77 0.40 4.99
C LEU A 58 6.99 -0.22 6.15
N ALA A 59 5.67 -0.15 6.12
CA ALA A 59 4.82 -0.78 7.14
C ALA A 59 5.00 -2.30 7.15
N HIS A 60 4.99 -2.95 5.99
CA HIS A 60 5.33 -4.38 5.90
C HIS A 60 6.68 -4.70 6.50
N HIS A 61 7.71 -3.89 6.18
CA HIS A 61 9.06 -4.10 6.67
C HIS A 61 9.15 -3.96 8.19
N VAL A 62 8.64 -2.85 8.73
CA VAL A 62 8.73 -2.57 10.17
C VAL A 62 7.92 -3.58 10.98
N VAL A 63 6.63 -3.74 10.64
CA VAL A 63 5.74 -4.67 11.35
C VAL A 63 6.22 -6.11 11.22
N GLY A 64 6.64 -6.51 10.02
CA GLY A 64 7.16 -7.86 9.81
C GLY A 64 8.40 -8.14 10.64
N ARG A 65 9.35 -7.20 10.72
CA ARG A 65 10.55 -7.33 11.55
C ARG A 65 10.20 -7.48 13.03
N VAL A 66 9.29 -6.66 13.54
CA VAL A 66 8.82 -6.74 14.94
C VAL A 66 8.16 -8.09 15.23
N LEU A 67 7.46 -8.66 14.26
CA LEU A 67 6.76 -9.95 14.39
C LEU A 67 7.66 -11.17 14.13
N GLY A 68 8.94 -10.96 13.76
CA GLY A 68 9.91 -12.02 13.51
C GLY A 68 9.97 -12.53 12.06
N VAL A 69 9.33 -11.81 11.11
CA VAL A 69 9.41 -12.12 9.69
C VAL A 69 10.68 -11.51 9.08
N GLY A 70 11.49 -12.33 8.42
CA GLY A 70 12.67 -11.90 7.69
C GLY A 70 12.33 -11.42 6.28
N PHE A 71 13.15 -10.50 5.78
CA PHE A 71 13.07 -10.02 4.40
C PHE A 71 14.43 -10.14 3.73
N ARG A 72 14.44 -10.32 2.40
CA ARG A 72 15.68 -10.52 1.64
C ARG A 72 16.18 -9.24 0.99
N TYR A 73 15.32 -8.52 0.28
CA TYR A 73 15.64 -7.28 -0.44
C TYR A 73 14.37 -6.55 -0.86
N TYR A 74 14.51 -5.26 -1.18
CA TYR A 74 13.51 -4.50 -1.94
C TYR A 74 13.78 -4.66 -3.44
N PHE A 75 12.74 -4.50 -4.25
CA PHE A 75 12.89 -4.56 -5.70
C PHE A 75 11.90 -3.62 -6.39
N PHE A 76 12.32 -3.07 -7.52
CA PHE A 76 11.39 -2.43 -8.44
C PHE A 76 10.90 -3.48 -9.43
N GLY A 77 9.57 -3.63 -9.54
CA GLY A 77 8.97 -4.65 -10.36
C GLY A 77 7.60 -4.26 -10.89
N ARG A 78 6.97 -5.18 -11.61
CA ARG A 78 5.60 -4.98 -12.08
C ARG A 78 4.61 -5.17 -10.94
N SER A 79 3.57 -4.33 -10.90
CA SER A 79 2.49 -4.45 -9.93
C SER A 79 1.72 -5.76 -10.10
N ALA A 80 1.26 -6.33 -8.98
CA ALA A 80 0.32 -7.44 -8.97
C ALA A 80 -1.07 -7.05 -9.54
N ILE A 81 -1.36 -5.76 -9.67
CA ILE A 81 -2.57 -5.19 -10.29
C ILE A 81 -2.76 -5.69 -11.72
N THR A 82 -1.69 -6.02 -12.45
CA THR A 82 -1.76 -6.62 -13.79
C THR A 82 -2.56 -7.94 -13.82
N LYS A 83 -2.75 -8.60 -12.68
CA LYS A 83 -3.52 -9.84 -12.56
C LYS A 83 -5.04 -9.61 -12.50
N LEU A 84 -5.48 -8.38 -12.27
CA LEU A 84 -6.91 -8.02 -12.16
C LEU A 84 -7.66 -7.99 -13.50
N ARG A 85 -7.04 -8.31 -14.61
CA ARG A 85 -7.67 -8.35 -15.95
C ARG A 85 -8.54 -7.14 -16.32
N LEU A 86 -8.35 -5.99 -15.65
CA LEU A 86 -9.00 -4.73 -16.00
C LEU A 86 -8.14 -4.07 -17.10
N PRO A 87 -8.62 -4.00 -18.37
CA PRO A 87 -7.76 -3.70 -19.51
C PRO A 87 -6.98 -2.39 -19.37
N VAL A 88 -7.65 -1.31 -18.97
CA VAL A 88 -7.01 0.01 -18.79
C VAL A 88 -6.03 0.03 -17.62
N VAL A 89 -6.42 -0.55 -16.47
CA VAL A 89 -5.60 -0.58 -15.26
C VAL A 89 -4.39 -1.50 -15.43
N SER A 90 -4.55 -2.64 -16.11
CA SER A 90 -3.47 -3.59 -16.35
C SER A 90 -2.42 -3.02 -17.32
N GLU A 91 -2.82 -2.29 -18.35
CA GLU A 91 -1.90 -1.65 -19.29
C GLU A 91 -1.08 -0.55 -18.61
N LEU A 92 -1.74 0.36 -17.88
CA LEU A 92 -1.08 1.45 -17.17
C LEU A 92 -0.12 0.90 -16.10
N SER A 93 -0.56 -0.06 -15.29
CA SER A 93 0.25 -0.65 -14.22
C SER A 93 1.39 -1.53 -14.73
N SER A 94 1.33 -2.03 -15.97
CA SER A 94 2.44 -2.76 -16.58
C SER A 94 3.64 -1.86 -16.92
N LYS A 95 3.41 -0.57 -17.13
CA LYS A 95 4.41 0.44 -17.49
C LYS A 95 5.01 1.14 -16.28
N ILE A 96 4.30 1.17 -15.15
CA ILE A 96 4.75 1.84 -13.92
C ILE A 96 5.44 0.82 -13.01
N PRO A 97 6.75 0.96 -12.75
CA PRO A 97 7.43 0.11 -11.79
C PRO A 97 6.95 0.44 -10.37
N VAL A 98 6.59 -0.59 -9.61
CA VAL A 98 6.25 -0.46 -8.19
C VAL A 98 7.40 -0.96 -7.33
N LEU A 99 7.54 -0.35 -6.16
CA LEU A 99 8.41 -0.86 -5.12
C LEU A 99 7.75 -2.09 -4.50
N GLY A 100 8.52 -3.09 -4.16
CA GLY A 100 8.02 -4.27 -3.48
C GLY A 100 9.08 -4.86 -2.55
N LEU A 101 8.64 -5.60 -1.56
CA LEU A 101 9.48 -6.20 -0.53
C LEU A 101 9.48 -7.73 -0.66
N LYS A 102 10.66 -8.32 -0.79
CA LYS A 102 10.81 -9.78 -0.89
C LYS A 102 10.89 -10.42 0.48
N ILE A 103 9.84 -11.14 0.86
CA ILE A 103 9.76 -11.86 2.13
C ILE A 103 10.64 -13.12 2.06
N ASP A 104 11.30 -13.43 3.16
CA ASP A 104 11.98 -14.72 3.34
C ASP A 104 10.94 -15.77 3.74
N LYS A 105 10.71 -16.71 2.83
CA LYS A 105 9.71 -17.79 3.02
C LYS A 105 10.03 -18.69 4.21
N HIS A 106 11.30 -18.83 4.57
CA HIS A 106 11.69 -19.70 5.68
C HIS A 106 11.23 -19.10 7.02
N THR A 107 11.54 -17.83 7.25
CA THR A 107 11.10 -17.13 8.47
C THR A 107 9.59 -16.92 8.51
N LEU A 108 8.93 -16.71 7.36
CA LEU A 108 7.47 -16.61 7.30
C LEU A 108 6.77 -17.89 7.78
N LYS A 109 7.33 -19.07 7.49
CA LYS A 109 6.78 -20.36 7.93
C LYS A 109 6.98 -20.62 9.42
N SER A 110 7.96 -19.97 10.07
CA SER A 110 8.25 -20.13 11.48
C SER A 110 7.41 -19.24 12.40
N VAL A 111 6.73 -18.23 11.87
CA VAL A 111 5.84 -17.37 12.66
C VAL A 111 4.40 -17.90 12.66
N SER A 112 3.64 -17.52 13.70
CA SER A 112 2.23 -17.92 13.79
C SER A 112 1.40 -17.30 12.65
N PRO A 113 0.31 -17.96 12.20
CA PRO A 113 -0.56 -17.43 11.15
C PRO A 113 -1.07 -16.02 11.44
N ASN A 114 -1.40 -15.70 12.69
CA ASN A 114 -1.88 -14.37 13.08
C ASN A 114 -0.81 -13.28 12.89
N LYS A 115 0.45 -13.57 13.22
CA LYS A 115 1.56 -12.64 12.97
C LYS A 115 1.75 -12.39 11.47
N ALA A 116 1.67 -13.44 10.64
CA ALA A 116 1.74 -13.31 9.19
C ALA A 116 0.58 -12.45 8.65
N ARG A 117 -0.66 -12.65 9.16
CA ARG A 117 -1.84 -11.84 8.80
C ARG A 117 -1.64 -10.36 9.12
N ILE A 118 -1.18 -10.04 10.33
CA ILE A 118 -0.92 -8.66 10.75
C ILE A 118 0.14 -8.01 9.85
N MET A 119 1.22 -8.70 9.56
CA MET A 119 2.27 -8.21 8.67
C MET A 119 1.72 -7.92 7.27
N TYR A 120 0.92 -8.83 6.67
CA TYR A 120 0.32 -8.59 5.38
C TYR A 120 -0.71 -7.45 5.39
N ALA A 121 -1.52 -7.31 6.44
CA ALA A 121 -2.50 -6.24 6.55
C ALA A 121 -1.86 -4.86 6.74
N SER A 122 -0.69 -4.79 7.37
CA SER A 122 -0.06 -3.52 7.76
C SER A 122 0.21 -2.57 6.59
N GLY A 123 0.61 -3.08 5.42
CA GLY A 123 0.84 -2.27 4.22
C GLY A 123 -0.46 -1.65 3.71
N ALA A 124 -1.51 -2.46 3.55
CA ALA A 124 -2.83 -1.97 3.12
C ALA A 124 -3.38 -0.92 4.10
N ILE A 125 -3.29 -1.19 5.41
CA ILE A 125 -3.75 -0.27 6.45
C ILE A 125 -2.97 1.05 6.41
N SER A 126 -1.63 1.01 6.30
CA SER A 126 -0.83 2.23 6.28
C SER A 126 -1.10 3.09 5.06
N SER A 127 -1.29 2.49 3.88
CA SER A 127 -1.63 3.21 2.65
C SER A 127 -3.05 3.78 2.62
N MET A 128 -3.94 3.37 3.51
CA MET A 128 -5.23 4.02 3.73
C MET A 128 -5.16 5.12 4.79
N LEU A 129 -4.41 4.90 5.88
CA LEU A 129 -4.39 5.82 7.03
C LEU A 129 -3.47 7.01 6.85
N LEU A 130 -2.23 6.82 6.33
CA LEU A 130 -1.29 7.94 6.23
C LEU A 130 -1.74 9.06 5.30
N PRO A 131 -2.39 8.83 4.16
CA PRO A 131 -2.95 9.89 3.33
C PRO A 131 -3.99 10.77 4.03
N LEU A 132 -4.65 10.28 5.09
CA LEU A 132 -5.59 11.08 5.90
C LEU A 132 -4.92 12.31 6.54
N LEU A 133 -3.61 12.27 6.78
CA LEU A 133 -2.84 13.41 7.33
C LEU A 133 -2.91 14.64 6.42
N VAL A 134 -3.21 14.48 5.15
CA VAL A 134 -3.33 15.59 4.20
C VAL A 134 -4.63 16.37 4.38
N LEU A 135 -5.70 15.73 4.89
CA LEU A 135 -7.04 16.31 4.92
C LEU A 135 -7.13 17.61 5.74
N PRO A 136 -6.59 17.70 6.97
CA PRO A 136 -6.67 18.95 7.73
C PRO A 136 -6.08 20.13 6.96
N THR A 137 -4.89 19.96 6.39
CA THR A 137 -4.22 21.00 5.59
C THR A 137 -5.00 21.34 4.32
N ALA A 138 -5.60 20.36 3.65
CA ALA A 138 -6.40 20.57 2.46
C ALA A 138 -7.64 21.46 2.77
N TYR A 139 -8.31 21.22 3.89
CA TYR A 139 -9.44 22.06 4.33
C TYR A 139 -9.01 23.45 4.78
N VAL A 140 -7.83 23.61 5.40
CA VAL A 140 -7.25 24.92 5.74
C VAL A 140 -6.96 25.73 4.47
N ILE A 141 -6.53 25.11 3.38
CA ILE A 141 -6.26 25.79 2.12
C ILE A 141 -7.55 26.24 1.46
N SER A 142 -8.52 25.33 1.26
CA SER A 142 -9.88 25.66 0.84
C SER A 142 -10.82 24.45 0.98
N THR A 143 -12.11 24.72 1.24
CA THR A 143 -13.12 23.66 1.35
C THR A 143 -13.24 22.79 0.08
N PRO A 144 -13.24 23.32 -1.15
CA PRO A 144 -13.27 22.49 -2.36
C PRO A 144 -12.06 21.55 -2.47
N VAL A 145 -10.85 22.01 -2.10
CA VAL A 145 -9.65 21.16 -2.07
C VAL A 145 -9.78 20.09 -1.01
N GLY A 146 -10.27 20.44 0.18
CA GLY A 146 -10.54 19.46 1.25
C GLY A 146 -11.51 18.36 0.82
N ILE A 147 -12.62 18.73 0.19
CA ILE A 147 -13.60 17.76 -0.35
C ILE A 147 -12.95 16.84 -1.38
N LEU A 148 -12.18 17.40 -2.32
CA LEU A 148 -11.51 16.63 -3.36
C LEU A 148 -10.55 15.58 -2.77
N PHE A 149 -9.71 15.98 -1.80
CA PHE A 149 -8.78 15.05 -1.14
C PHE A 149 -9.52 14.03 -0.27
N THR A 150 -10.65 14.37 0.33
CA THR A 150 -11.51 13.41 1.04
C THR A 150 -12.04 12.35 0.08
N LEU A 151 -12.59 12.75 -1.07
CA LEU A 151 -13.07 11.83 -2.10
C LEU A 151 -11.92 10.95 -2.66
N LEU A 152 -10.76 11.55 -2.93
CA LEU A 152 -9.57 10.82 -3.38
C LEU A 152 -9.12 9.77 -2.37
N THR A 153 -9.08 10.11 -1.08
CA THR A 153 -8.67 9.19 -0.02
C THR A 153 -9.70 8.08 0.20
N LEU A 154 -10.99 8.41 0.11
CA LEU A 154 -12.06 7.42 0.19
C LEU A 154 -12.00 6.45 -1.00
N ALA A 155 -11.84 6.97 -2.23
CA ALA A 155 -11.68 6.15 -3.42
C ALA A 155 -10.45 5.23 -3.34
N ASN A 156 -9.31 5.76 -2.84
CA ASN A 156 -8.11 4.96 -2.58
C ASN A 156 -8.38 3.85 -1.56
N SER A 157 -9.09 4.14 -0.48
CA SER A 157 -9.40 3.15 0.56
C SER A 157 -10.30 2.03 0.01
N ILE A 158 -11.34 2.37 -0.75
CA ILE A 158 -12.22 1.40 -1.42
C ILE A 158 -11.40 0.55 -2.41
N PHE A 159 -10.58 1.18 -3.24
CA PHE A 159 -9.72 0.48 -4.18
C PHE A 159 -8.71 -0.44 -3.47
N THR A 160 -8.09 0.04 -2.39
CA THR A 160 -7.12 -0.75 -1.61
C THR A 160 -7.78 -1.96 -0.98
N ILE A 161 -8.96 -1.82 -0.38
CA ILE A 161 -9.72 -2.94 0.19
C ILE A 161 -10.10 -3.93 -0.92
N TYR A 162 -10.69 -3.45 -2.01
CA TYR A 162 -11.10 -4.29 -3.12
C TYR A 162 -9.93 -5.06 -3.74
N PHE A 163 -8.85 -4.35 -4.11
CA PHE A 163 -7.67 -4.95 -4.72
C PHE A 163 -6.96 -5.90 -3.77
N SER A 164 -6.73 -5.45 -2.53
CA SER A 164 -5.96 -6.20 -1.55
C SER A 164 -6.68 -7.48 -1.10
N SER A 165 -8.02 -7.49 -1.09
CA SER A 165 -8.80 -8.68 -0.76
C SER A 165 -8.82 -9.73 -1.88
N HIS A 166 -8.68 -9.33 -3.14
CA HIS A 166 -8.76 -10.26 -4.28
C HIS A 166 -7.38 -10.83 -4.69
N VAL A 167 -6.35 -10.00 -4.76
CA VAL A 167 -5.02 -10.40 -5.28
C VAL A 167 -3.84 -9.85 -4.48
N GLY A 168 -4.10 -9.02 -3.49
CA GLY A 168 -3.10 -8.30 -2.70
C GLY A 168 -2.80 -8.95 -1.34
N ASP A 169 -2.46 -8.09 -0.40
CA ASP A 169 -1.95 -8.49 0.91
C ASP A 169 -3.04 -8.99 1.86
N LEU A 170 -4.26 -8.45 1.79
CA LEU A 170 -5.39 -8.95 2.58
C LEU A 170 -5.82 -10.36 2.13
N HIS A 171 -5.72 -10.66 0.84
CA HIS A 171 -5.92 -12.02 0.33
C HIS A 171 -4.87 -13.00 0.90
N ARG A 172 -3.60 -12.58 0.91
CA ARG A 172 -2.49 -13.36 1.51
C ARG A 172 -2.61 -13.50 3.02
N ALA A 173 -3.21 -12.52 3.68
CA ALA A 173 -3.54 -12.57 5.10
C ALA A 173 -4.69 -13.54 5.44
N GLY A 174 -5.42 -14.04 4.43
CA GLY A 174 -6.63 -14.84 4.61
C GLY A 174 -7.87 -14.04 5.02
N ILE A 175 -7.76 -12.71 5.13
CA ILE A 175 -8.87 -11.83 5.53
C ILE A 175 -9.88 -11.68 4.38
N GLY A 176 -9.42 -11.74 3.12
CA GLY A 176 -10.29 -11.63 1.95
C GLY A 176 -11.27 -12.79 1.79
N HIS A 177 -10.93 -13.97 2.28
CA HIS A 177 -11.81 -15.15 2.21
C HIS A 177 -12.97 -15.04 3.21
N ASP A 178 -12.72 -14.51 4.39
CA ASP A 178 -13.72 -14.42 5.48
C ASP A 178 -14.75 -13.30 5.21
N ILE A 179 -14.37 -12.24 4.48
CA ILE A 179 -15.28 -11.15 4.11
C ILE A 179 -16.19 -11.52 2.93
N LEU A 180 -15.72 -12.38 2.01
CA LEU A 180 -16.43 -12.72 0.79
C LEU A 180 -17.18 -14.07 0.87
N VAL A 181 -16.85 -14.92 1.82
CA VAL A 181 -17.41 -16.29 1.96
C VAL A 181 -18.04 -16.46 3.34
N SER A 182 -19.17 -15.79 3.57
CA SER A 182 -20.14 -16.20 4.59
C SER A 182 -21.07 -17.31 4.10
N HIS A 183 -20.59 -18.19 3.21
CA HIS A 183 -21.31 -19.41 2.85
C HIS A 183 -20.63 -20.61 3.50
N PRO A 184 -21.34 -21.38 4.33
CA PRO A 184 -20.83 -22.63 4.86
C PRO A 184 -20.53 -23.57 3.68
N LYS A 185 -19.33 -24.16 3.67
CA LYS A 185 -19.02 -25.27 2.76
C LYS A 185 -20.13 -26.32 2.88
N PRO A 186 -20.75 -26.76 1.78
CA PRO A 186 -21.64 -27.90 1.84
C PRO A 186 -20.82 -29.09 2.34
N ASP A 187 -21.32 -29.69 3.42
CA ASP A 187 -20.77 -30.88 4.02
C ASP A 187 -21.02 -32.04 2.99
N TYR A 188 -19.98 -32.34 2.22
CA TYR A 188 -19.98 -33.56 1.43
C TYR A 188 -19.77 -34.71 2.41
N GLY A 189 -20.91 -35.23 2.90
CA GLY A 189 -20.95 -36.39 3.75
C GLY A 189 -20.09 -37.50 3.18
N SER A 190 -19.13 -37.94 4.00
CA SER A 190 -18.43 -39.20 3.85
C SER A 190 -19.43 -40.32 3.91
N ASN A 191 -19.91 -40.77 2.77
CA ASN A 191 -20.58 -42.09 2.69
C ASN A 191 -19.47 -43.14 2.54
N THR A 192 -19.37 -43.92 3.58
CA THR A 192 -18.74 -45.21 3.79
C THR A 192 -18.39 -46.02 2.55
#